data_3c3ab680155b67aa0e69ac1c2ce1b9e5
#
_entry.id   3c3ab680155b67aa0e69ac1c2ce1b9e5
#
_cell.length_a   1.000
_cell.length_b   1.000
_cell.length_c   1.000
_cell.angle_alpha   90.00
_cell.angle_beta   90.00
_cell.angle_gamma   90.00
#
_symmetry.space_group_name_H-M   'P 1'
#
loop_
_entity.id
_entity.type
_entity.pdbx_description
1 polymer ?
#
loop_
_entity_poly.entity_id
_entity_poly.type
_entity_poly.pdbx_seq_one_letter_code
_entity_poly.pdbx_strand_id
1 'polypeptide(L)'
;MKHLYTLLLLLCSLGVASAQETSAQKALSDRLFAEGASSLLSEKPLLAYYQILASYQLDPSGASAFALGNLLRPISVEQATEWYRKAFEADPSHDEYAFQYGYTLASKGETDELLRMLDRHIKLSPTDSRNQLLVLGVLLEEQQYDQVSQRLPALLEASRGTPYYAHALQVAQRVAFETHDTEAMNRYLDAALEYNGNSLNELTSLLFNVKQNLSAEVAYNLLQKIPQSQRASGSISYAEASILLDLNRYPEVFGILQRIWKADGMTPEFSQEALHAFLSEFVSKGLDPSPFLPIYKEFIATYPTNYGAQLDLLSILYVLDRHSERQAQLLRMTEQFPTRHPELWNALFQNFISREEFDEVYKYFPQAIKQYPKEGSLYLFKSLAEETTGELERARETALQGIAQTDTTETEVISDLYGQVGDICSLQGKYTEAIAAYEESIKLNEKNANALNNYAYFLLGLEQPAVIEKAVRMASKAVALQPGEFRFLDTYGFALFLQGDYLQAEIYLRQAIERAEAALKEDPSSISITSLADYYYHYANVQGELGNLPDSLLYLQKAKELVSTDEIDLAIEKIKRRMESSK
;
A
#
# COMPACT_ATOMS: atom_id res chain seq x y z
N MET A 1 -8.25 51.55 -2.02
CA MET A 1 -6.85 51.90 -2.32
C MET A 1 -6.52 53.40 -2.15
N LYS A 2 -7.31 54.34 -2.70
CA LYS A 2 -7.02 55.80 -2.52
C LYS A 2 -7.00 56.26 -1.07
N HIS A 3 -7.88 55.78 -0.19
CA HIS A 3 -7.91 56.14 1.22
C HIS A 3 -6.75 55.54 2.05
N LEU A 4 -6.17 54.43 1.62
CA LEU A 4 -5.01 53.82 2.28
C LEU A 4 -3.73 54.61 2.01
N TYR A 5 -3.56 55.13 0.78
CA TYR A 5 -2.43 55.99 0.39
C TYR A 5 -2.43 57.33 1.12
N THR A 6 -3.62 57.88 1.36
CA THR A 6 -3.77 59.14 2.09
C THR A 6 -3.42 58.99 3.58
N LEU A 7 -3.72 57.83 4.16
CA LEU A 7 -3.36 57.51 5.56
C LEU A 7 -1.83 57.34 5.72
N LEU A 8 -1.16 56.70 4.76
CA LEU A 8 0.30 56.51 4.74
C LEU A 8 1.07 57.83 4.57
N LEU A 9 0.57 58.76 3.78
CA LEU A 9 1.18 60.09 3.59
C LEU A 9 1.03 61.03 4.81
N LEU A 10 -0.04 60.89 5.57
CA LEU A 10 -0.25 61.64 6.83
C LEU A 10 0.70 61.12 7.94
N LEU A 11 1.08 59.87 7.93
CA LEU A 11 1.99 59.27 8.91
C LEU A 11 3.46 59.70 8.73
N CYS A 12 3.88 60.10 7.52
CA CYS A 12 5.25 60.52 7.23
C CYS A 12 5.58 61.95 7.64
N SER A 13 4.62 62.76 8.05
CA SER A 13 4.81 64.21 8.34
C SER A 13 4.84 64.59 9.83
N LEU A 14 4.74 63.63 10.75
CA LEU A 14 4.65 63.87 12.20
C LEU A 14 5.95 63.50 12.93
N GLY A 15 6.97 64.28 12.73
CA GLY A 15 8.17 64.28 13.58
C GLY A 15 8.04 65.41 14.66
N VAL A 16 7.92 65.01 15.90
CA VAL A 16 7.93 65.72 17.20
C VAL A 16 6.57 65.74 17.89
N ALA A 17 6.40 64.88 18.88
CA ALA A 17 5.15 64.68 19.59
C ALA A 17 5.23 65.18 21.06
N SER A 18 4.22 65.90 21.48
CA SER A 18 3.92 66.17 22.89
C SER A 18 3.25 64.94 23.54
N ALA A 19 3.21 64.82 24.87
CA ALA A 19 2.59 63.71 25.60
C ALA A 19 1.11 63.46 25.21
N GLN A 20 0.43 64.45 24.66
CA GLN A 20 -0.96 64.43 24.23
C GLN A 20 -1.10 63.79 22.82
N GLU A 21 -0.08 63.96 21.95
CA GLU A 21 0.02 63.28 20.63
C GLU A 21 0.33 61.79 20.76
N THR A 22 1.15 61.37 21.73
CA THR A 22 1.43 59.96 22.02
C THR A 22 0.18 59.20 22.50
N SER A 23 -0.71 59.86 23.29
CA SER A 23 -1.99 59.25 23.70
C SER A 23 -2.97 59.07 22.54
N ALA A 24 -3.02 60.03 21.60
CA ALA A 24 -3.88 59.95 20.42
C ALA A 24 -3.35 58.89 19.41
N GLN A 25 -2.02 58.78 19.24
CA GLN A 25 -1.39 57.74 18.41
C GLN A 25 -1.67 56.33 18.94
N LYS A 26 -1.57 56.15 20.27
CA LYS A 26 -1.88 54.86 20.90
C LYS A 26 -3.35 54.49 20.71
N ALA A 27 -4.28 55.39 20.94
CA ALA A 27 -5.71 55.16 20.72
C ALA A 27 -6.03 54.77 19.25
N LEU A 28 -5.34 55.41 18.28
CA LEU A 28 -5.48 55.05 16.87
C LEU A 28 -4.88 53.70 16.56
N SER A 29 -3.72 53.37 17.16
CA SER A 29 -3.09 52.04 17.03
C SER A 29 -4.02 50.93 17.54
N ASP A 30 -4.56 51.09 18.76
CA ASP A 30 -5.49 50.11 19.36
C ASP A 30 -6.74 49.91 18.50
N ARG A 31 -7.29 51.02 17.96
CA ARG A 31 -8.42 50.91 17.03
C ARG A 31 -8.08 50.16 15.76
N LEU A 32 -6.95 50.45 15.12
CA LEU A 32 -6.52 49.77 13.90
C LEU A 32 -6.25 48.27 14.15
N PHE A 33 -5.71 47.93 15.32
CA PHE A 33 -5.54 46.55 15.74
C PHE A 33 -6.89 45.81 15.85
N ALA A 34 -7.85 46.43 16.53
CA ALA A 34 -9.20 45.86 16.67
C ALA A 34 -9.93 45.72 15.33
N GLU A 35 -9.80 46.72 14.43
CA GLU A 35 -10.34 46.63 13.06
C GLU A 35 -9.66 45.52 12.26
N GLY A 36 -8.34 45.34 12.41
CA GLY A 36 -7.59 44.26 11.80
C GLY A 36 -8.02 42.87 12.29
N ALA A 37 -8.21 42.73 13.60
CA ALA A 37 -8.75 41.48 14.17
C ALA A 37 -10.17 41.19 13.67
N SER A 38 -11.04 42.21 13.55
CA SER A 38 -12.38 42.06 12.96
C SER A 38 -12.34 41.70 11.48
N SER A 39 -11.37 42.25 10.72
CA SER A 39 -11.17 41.92 9.31
C SER A 39 -10.72 40.46 9.14
N LEU A 40 -9.91 39.95 10.07
CA LEU A 40 -9.49 38.53 10.08
C LEU A 40 -10.68 37.60 10.31
N LEU A 41 -11.53 37.90 11.29
CA LEU A 41 -12.78 37.17 11.56
C LEU A 41 -13.76 37.20 10.36
N SER A 42 -13.66 38.23 9.53
CA SER A 42 -14.48 38.42 8.32
C SER A 42 -13.82 37.84 7.06
N GLU A 43 -12.81 36.96 7.22
CA GLU A 43 -12.07 36.31 6.13
C GLU A 43 -11.41 37.29 5.12
N LYS A 44 -10.94 38.43 5.61
CA LYS A 44 -10.25 39.48 4.82
C LYS A 44 -8.77 39.61 5.24
N PRO A 45 -7.93 38.58 5.06
CA PRO A 45 -6.57 38.53 5.63
C PRO A 45 -5.66 39.67 5.13
N LEU A 46 -5.79 40.06 3.87
CA LEU A 46 -4.99 41.15 3.31
C LEU A 46 -5.34 42.51 3.94
N LEU A 47 -6.60 42.77 4.18
CA LEU A 47 -7.04 44.00 4.86
C LEU A 47 -6.58 43.97 6.33
N ALA A 48 -6.75 42.84 7.01
CA ALA A 48 -6.25 42.63 8.37
C ALA A 48 -4.74 42.89 8.46
N TYR A 49 -3.96 42.38 7.54
CA TYR A 49 -2.51 42.61 7.50
C TYR A 49 -2.16 44.10 7.46
N TYR A 50 -2.75 44.88 6.56
CA TYR A 50 -2.43 46.29 6.44
C TYR A 50 -2.91 47.10 7.66
N GLN A 51 -4.06 46.76 8.24
CA GLN A 51 -4.56 47.43 9.45
C GLN A 51 -3.67 47.15 10.66
N ILE A 52 -3.25 45.89 10.86
CA ILE A 52 -2.37 45.51 11.97
C ILE A 52 -0.95 46.08 11.75
N LEU A 53 -0.45 46.10 10.50
CA LEU A 53 0.83 46.72 10.17
C LEU A 53 0.82 48.23 10.47
N ALA A 54 -0.25 48.91 10.12
CA ALA A 54 -0.42 50.35 10.46
C ALA A 54 -0.51 50.57 11.97
N SER A 55 -1.19 49.68 12.70
CA SER A 55 -1.19 49.69 14.17
C SER A 55 0.22 49.57 14.73
N TYR A 56 1.00 48.58 14.26
CA TYR A 56 2.38 48.36 14.69
C TYR A 56 3.29 49.56 14.37
N GLN A 57 3.10 50.20 13.22
CA GLN A 57 3.89 51.41 12.85
C GLN A 57 3.61 52.60 13.74
N LEU A 58 2.38 52.74 14.26
CA LEU A 58 2.00 53.80 15.15
C LEU A 58 2.48 53.59 16.59
N ASP A 59 2.30 52.38 17.09
CA ASP A 59 2.69 51.98 18.45
C ASP A 59 3.15 50.51 18.41
N PRO A 60 4.46 50.26 18.28
CA PRO A 60 5.00 48.87 18.23
C PRO A 60 4.67 48.08 19.50
N SER A 61 3.83 47.08 19.35
CA SER A 61 3.46 46.17 20.44
C SER A 61 3.74 44.72 20.11
N GLY A 62 3.96 43.92 21.16
CA GLY A 62 4.11 42.45 21.01
C GLY A 62 2.88 41.80 20.36
N ALA A 63 1.68 42.32 20.71
CA ALA A 63 0.42 41.79 20.17
C ALA A 63 0.28 42.03 18.66
N SER A 64 0.61 43.23 18.18
CA SER A 64 0.53 43.55 16.75
C SER A 64 1.64 42.81 15.96
N ALA A 65 2.84 42.71 16.51
CA ALA A 65 3.92 41.90 15.90
C ALA A 65 3.53 40.41 15.81
N PHE A 66 2.98 39.87 16.88
CA PHE A 66 2.54 38.45 16.91
C PHE A 66 1.42 38.18 15.90
N ALA A 67 0.44 39.05 15.80
CA ALA A 67 -0.64 38.95 14.83
C ALA A 67 -0.13 39.00 13.37
N LEU A 68 0.87 39.85 13.07
CA LEU A 68 1.53 39.89 11.77
C LEU A 68 2.29 38.60 11.48
N GLY A 69 2.98 38.01 12.46
CA GLY A 69 3.63 36.70 12.38
C GLY A 69 2.63 35.60 12.01
N ASN A 70 1.49 35.53 12.70
CA ASN A 70 0.42 34.56 12.42
C ASN A 70 -0.15 34.71 11.01
N LEU A 71 -0.34 35.91 10.51
CA LEU A 71 -0.83 36.15 9.15
C LEU A 71 0.16 35.75 8.08
N LEU A 72 1.46 35.90 8.32
CA LEU A 72 2.51 35.61 7.36
C LEU A 72 2.99 34.17 7.40
N ARG A 73 2.80 33.44 8.51
CA ARG A 73 3.27 32.07 8.65
C ARG A 73 2.83 31.13 7.52
N PRO A 74 1.57 31.16 7.02
CA PRO A 74 1.15 30.33 5.90
C PRO A 74 1.78 30.71 4.56
N ILE A 75 2.38 31.91 4.45
CA ILE A 75 2.90 32.49 3.21
C ILE A 75 4.42 32.40 3.17
N SER A 76 5.07 32.80 4.28
CA SER A 76 6.52 32.83 4.43
C SER A 76 6.92 32.66 5.89
N VAL A 77 7.46 31.50 6.22
CA VAL A 77 8.00 31.20 7.56
C VAL A 77 9.11 32.19 7.93
N GLU A 78 9.91 32.60 6.98
CA GLU A 78 11.04 33.52 7.18
C GLU A 78 10.55 34.90 7.64
N GLN A 79 9.56 35.48 6.96
CA GLN A 79 8.96 36.73 7.35
C GLN A 79 8.19 36.63 8.69
N ALA A 80 7.51 35.51 8.91
CA ALA A 80 6.81 35.24 10.17
C ALA A 80 7.78 35.20 11.36
N THR A 81 8.97 34.53 11.17
CA THR A 81 10.01 34.44 12.20
C THR A 81 10.47 35.82 12.66
N GLU A 82 10.68 36.76 11.73
CA GLU A 82 11.07 38.13 12.07
C GLU A 82 9.98 38.86 12.90
N TRP A 83 8.72 38.63 12.61
CA TRP A 83 7.63 39.22 13.38
C TRP A 83 7.46 38.56 14.76
N TYR A 84 7.63 37.26 14.84
CA TYR A 84 7.64 36.56 16.14
C TYR A 84 8.84 36.96 16.99
N ARG A 85 10.01 37.21 16.41
CA ARG A 85 11.17 37.75 17.11
C ARG A 85 10.82 39.12 17.74
N LYS A 86 10.19 40.04 16.99
CA LYS A 86 9.77 41.33 17.48
C LYS A 86 8.73 41.21 18.60
N ALA A 87 7.80 40.27 18.51
CA ALA A 87 6.84 39.98 19.56
C ALA A 87 7.52 39.54 20.86
N PHE A 88 8.46 38.59 20.74
CA PHE A 88 9.25 38.05 21.85
C PHE A 88 10.15 39.14 22.47
N GLU A 89 10.80 39.99 21.67
CA GLU A 89 11.62 41.10 22.18
C GLU A 89 10.79 42.11 22.96
N ALA A 90 9.55 42.34 22.59
CA ALA A 90 8.63 43.26 23.29
C ALA A 90 8.19 42.71 24.67
N ASP A 91 7.97 41.38 24.76
CA ASP A 91 7.64 40.73 26.03
C ASP A 91 8.22 39.30 26.05
N PRO A 92 9.46 39.13 26.55
CA PRO A 92 10.11 37.83 26.64
C PRO A 92 9.50 36.85 27.65
N SER A 93 8.60 37.32 28.50
CA SER A 93 7.88 36.51 29.48
C SER A 93 6.59 35.88 28.93
N HIS A 94 6.15 36.31 27.76
CA HIS A 94 4.91 35.85 27.16
C HIS A 94 5.07 34.49 26.51
N ASP A 95 4.45 33.45 27.08
CA ASP A 95 4.63 32.03 26.72
C ASP A 95 4.36 31.77 25.24
N GLU A 96 3.28 32.34 24.65
CA GLU A 96 2.91 32.12 23.26
C GLU A 96 3.88 32.79 22.26
N TYR A 97 4.41 34.00 22.62
CA TYR A 97 5.42 34.65 21.77
C TYR A 97 6.71 33.83 21.73
N ALA A 98 7.13 33.37 22.89
CA ALA A 98 8.30 32.46 22.99
C ALA A 98 8.10 31.18 22.20
N PHE A 99 6.91 30.59 22.33
CA PHE A 99 6.61 29.31 21.62
C PHE A 99 6.63 29.47 20.12
N GLN A 100 5.92 30.44 19.56
CA GLN A 100 5.85 30.61 18.10
C GLN A 100 7.20 31.00 17.50
N TYR A 101 7.95 31.84 18.19
CA TYR A 101 9.31 32.17 17.75
C TYR A 101 10.23 30.95 17.82
N GLY A 102 10.22 30.23 18.93
CA GLY A 102 11.00 29.01 19.10
C GLY A 102 10.65 27.93 18.09
N TYR A 103 9.35 27.73 17.84
CA TYR A 103 8.89 26.74 16.85
C TYR A 103 9.37 27.08 15.41
N THR A 104 9.38 28.36 15.02
CA THR A 104 9.89 28.75 13.71
C THR A 104 11.41 28.62 13.62
N LEU A 105 12.15 28.89 14.68
CA LEU A 105 13.60 28.65 14.74
C LEU A 105 13.91 27.14 14.64
N ALA A 106 13.18 26.31 15.38
CA ALA A 106 13.32 24.85 15.30
C ALA A 106 13.08 24.34 13.87
N SER A 107 12.01 24.82 13.21
CA SER A 107 11.69 24.40 11.83
C SER A 107 12.73 24.84 10.80
N LYS A 108 13.55 25.84 11.11
CA LYS A 108 14.67 26.32 10.28
C LYS A 108 16.01 25.68 10.63
N GLY A 109 16.08 24.89 11.72
CA GLY A 109 17.32 24.33 12.24
C GLY A 109 18.24 25.36 12.91
N GLU A 110 17.70 26.51 13.34
CA GLU A 110 18.47 27.58 14.02
C GLU A 110 18.57 27.29 15.52
N THR A 111 19.13 26.14 15.88
CA THR A 111 19.17 25.58 17.23
C THR A 111 19.84 26.49 18.26
N ASP A 112 20.99 27.08 17.93
CA ASP A 112 21.72 27.96 18.88
C ASP A 112 20.90 29.19 19.27
N GLU A 113 20.16 29.78 18.34
CA GLU A 113 19.30 30.94 18.63
C GLU A 113 18.07 30.51 19.43
N LEU A 114 17.47 29.38 19.05
CA LEU A 114 16.36 28.77 19.80
C LEU A 114 16.72 28.56 21.27
N LEU A 115 17.84 27.90 21.56
CA LEU A 115 18.25 27.62 22.93
C LEU A 115 18.51 28.90 23.73
N ARG A 116 19.22 29.87 23.14
CA ARG A 116 19.48 31.17 23.80
C ARG A 116 18.18 31.92 24.14
N MET A 117 17.26 31.94 23.21
CA MET A 117 15.98 32.63 23.34
C MET A 117 15.10 31.96 24.40
N LEU A 118 14.93 30.64 24.32
CA LEU A 118 14.11 29.88 25.27
C LEU A 118 14.74 29.83 26.68
N ASP A 119 16.07 29.78 26.82
CA ASP A 119 16.73 29.92 28.12
C ASP A 119 16.45 31.29 28.78
N ARG A 120 16.35 32.34 27.99
CA ARG A 120 15.91 33.66 28.49
C ARG A 120 14.46 33.63 28.95
N HIS A 121 13.57 33.01 28.14
CA HIS A 121 12.15 32.91 28.47
C HIS A 121 11.93 32.06 29.74
N ILE A 122 12.51 30.85 29.83
CA ILE A 122 12.33 29.93 30.96
C ILE A 122 12.77 30.55 32.29
N LYS A 123 13.77 31.44 32.28
CA LYS A 123 14.17 32.20 33.49
C LYS A 123 13.09 33.16 33.95
N LEU A 124 12.27 33.66 33.04
CA LEU A 124 11.16 34.60 33.34
C LEU A 124 9.85 33.87 33.61
N SER A 125 9.64 32.74 32.94
CA SER A 125 8.44 31.89 33.02
C SER A 125 8.83 30.42 33.32
N PRO A 126 9.33 30.09 34.53
CA PRO A 126 9.85 28.75 34.85
C PRO A 126 8.76 27.66 34.91
N THR A 127 7.50 28.02 34.93
CA THR A 127 6.35 27.12 34.94
C THR A 127 5.82 26.79 33.53
N ASP A 128 6.37 27.43 32.50
CA ASP A 128 5.98 27.13 31.11
C ASP A 128 6.58 25.80 30.62
N SER A 129 5.84 24.75 30.87
CA SER A 129 6.21 23.39 30.46
C SER A 129 6.21 23.17 28.94
N ARG A 130 5.43 23.94 28.19
CA ARG A 130 5.35 23.85 26.72
C ARG A 130 6.68 24.28 26.06
N ASN A 131 7.21 25.41 26.46
CA ASN A 131 8.49 25.90 25.96
C ASN A 131 9.68 25.08 26.48
N GLN A 132 9.60 24.56 27.71
CA GLN A 132 10.59 23.61 28.21
C GLN A 132 10.59 22.32 27.37
N LEU A 133 9.43 21.77 27.01
CA LEU A 133 9.33 20.60 26.11
C LEU A 133 9.93 20.88 24.75
N LEU A 134 9.72 22.05 24.18
CA LEU A 134 10.31 22.41 22.88
C LEU A 134 11.85 22.38 22.94
N VAL A 135 12.45 22.92 23.98
CA VAL A 135 13.91 22.84 24.20
C VAL A 135 14.39 21.39 24.29
N LEU A 136 13.72 20.59 25.13
CA LEU A 136 14.14 19.23 25.37
C LEU A 136 13.93 18.34 24.12
N GLY A 137 12.89 18.62 23.34
CA GLY A 137 12.65 17.95 22.06
C GLY A 137 13.81 18.15 21.07
N VAL A 138 14.25 19.41 20.89
CA VAL A 138 15.38 19.72 20.01
C VAL A 138 16.69 19.13 20.52
N LEU A 139 16.95 19.21 21.82
CA LEU A 139 18.15 18.60 22.41
C LEU A 139 18.17 17.05 22.26
N LEU A 140 16.98 16.42 22.29
CA LEU A 140 16.86 14.98 22.05
C LEU A 140 17.16 14.60 20.59
N GLU A 141 16.65 15.39 19.63
CA GLU A 141 16.94 15.18 18.20
C GLU A 141 18.45 15.32 17.92
N GLU A 142 19.12 16.25 18.60
CA GLU A 142 20.57 16.43 18.54
C GLU A 142 21.36 15.45 19.42
N GLN A 143 20.70 14.50 20.08
CA GLN A 143 21.31 13.49 20.97
C GLN A 143 22.11 14.10 22.15
N GLN A 144 21.74 15.29 22.58
CA GLN A 144 22.40 16.00 23.70
C GLN A 144 21.83 15.55 25.04
N TYR A 145 21.88 14.25 25.34
CA TYR A 145 21.23 13.60 26.48
C TYR A 145 21.65 14.18 27.84
N ASP A 146 22.90 14.61 27.99
CA ASP A 146 23.38 15.22 29.24
C ASP A 146 22.65 16.55 29.53
N GLN A 147 22.45 17.38 28.51
CA GLN A 147 21.73 18.64 28.67
C GLN A 147 20.23 18.40 28.92
N VAL A 148 19.64 17.39 28.27
CA VAL A 148 18.26 16.98 28.55
C VAL A 148 18.14 16.52 30.00
N SER A 149 19.02 15.63 30.48
CA SER A 149 19.01 15.11 31.85
C SER A 149 19.10 16.21 32.91
N GLN A 150 19.90 17.26 32.67
CA GLN A 150 20.02 18.42 33.56
C GLN A 150 18.73 19.25 33.66
N ARG A 151 17.99 19.39 32.59
CA ARG A 151 16.78 20.21 32.51
C ARG A 151 15.50 19.46 32.87
N LEU A 152 15.53 18.13 32.77
CA LEU A 152 14.38 17.24 32.94
C LEU A 152 13.65 17.38 34.28
N PRO A 153 14.34 17.53 35.45
CA PRO A 153 13.66 17.71 36.74
C PRO A 153 12.75 18.95 36.78
N ALA A 154 13.20 20.06 36.19
CA ALA A 154 12.42 21.30 36.11
C ALA A 154 11.18 21.14 35.22
N LEU A 155 11.32 20.44 34.08
CA LEU A 155 10.19 20.12 33.20
C LEU A 155 9.15 19.24 33.91
N LEU A 156 9.57 18.18 34.58
CA LEU A 156 8.66 17.26 35.28
C LEU A 156 7.87 17.97 36.38
N GLU A 157 8.51 18.91 37.11
CA GLU A 157 7.86 19.72 38.12
C GLU A 157 6.88 20.72 37.48
N ALA A 158 7.30 21.47 36.46
CA ALA A 158 6.50 22.48 35.78
C ALA A 158 5.29 21.88 35.06
N SER A 159 5.42 20.66 34.53
CA SER A 159 4.35 19.99 33.77
C SER A 159 3.33 19.26 34.64
N ARG A 160 3.63 18.97 35.90
CA ARG A 160 2.74 18.21 36.80
C ARG A 160 1.37 18.88 36.90
N GLY A 161 0.31 18.11 36.63
CA GLY A 161 -1.08 18.61 36.62
C GLY A 161 -1.47 19.38 35.35
N THR A 162 -0.60 19.49 34.37
CA THR A 162 -0.89 20.07 33.06
C THR A 162 -1.07 18.95 31.99
N PRO A 163 -1.66 19.26 30.81
CA PRO A 163 -1.72 18.31 29.69
C PRO A 163 -0.33 17.87 29.17
N TYR A 164 0.73 18.58 29.52
CA TYR A 164 2.10 18.32 29.07
C TYR A 164 2.84 17.25 29.89
N TYR A 165 2.29 16.82 31.04
CA TYR A 165 2.97 15.88 31.93
C TYR A 165 3.25 14.52 31.29
N ALA A 166 2.30 14.02 30.49
CA ALA A 166 2.49 12.78 29.75
C ALA A 166 3.69 12.87 28.77
N HIS A 167 3.81 13.99 28.06
CA HIS A 167 4.94 14.22 27.14
C HIS A 167 6.27 14.39 27.91
N ALA A 168 6.24 15.05 29.07
CA ALA A 168 7.43 15.16 29.91
C ALA A 168 7.92 13.80 30.39
N LEU A 169 7.02 12.88 30.75
CA LEU A 169 7.35 11.50 31.09
C LEU A 169 7.92 10.71 29.89
N GLN A 170 7.40 10.93 28.68
CA GLN A 170 7.94 10.31 27.46
C GLN A 170 9.39 10.76 27.19
N VAL A 171 9.66 12.06 27.31
CA VAL A 171 11.04 12.61 27.23
C VAL A 171 11.94 11.95 28.27
N ALA A 172 11.47 11.86 29.52
CA ALA A 172 12.22 11.24 30.62
C ALA A 172 12.55 9.76 30.35
N GLN A 173 11.57 9.00 29.85
CA GLN A 173 11.76 7.61 29.49
C GLN A 173 12.76 7.45 28.33
N ARG A 174 12.66 8.30 27.31
CA ARG A 174 13.59 8.26 26.16
C ARG A 174 15.02 8.52 26.58
N VAL A 175 15.26 9.54 27.40
CA VAL A 175 16.61 9.86 27.89
C VAL A 175 17.15 8.71 28.75
N ALA A 176 16.37 8.20 29.69
CA ALA A 176 16.79 7.07 30.53
C ALA A 176 17.12 5.82 29.70
N PHE A 177 16.39 5.60 28.60
CA PHE A 177 16.66 4.49 27.67
C PHE A 177 18.00 4.70 26.93
N GLU A 178 18.21 5.86 26.33
CA GLU A 178 19.41 6.18 25.54
C GLU A 178 20.68 6.25 26.41
N THR A 179 20.54 6.68 27.67
CA THR A 179 21.65 6.72 28.64
C THR A 179 21.84 5.41 29.38
N HIS A 180 21.04 4.38 29.10
CA HIS A 180 21.04 3.08 29.79
C HIS A 180 20.83 3.16 31.32
N ASP A 181 20.16 4.22 31.80
CA ASP A 181 19.80 4.39 33.21
C ASP A 181 18.55 3.59 33.56
N THR A 182 18.74 2.32 33.89
CA THR A 182 17.64 1.38 34.19
C THR A 182 16.83 1.81 35.43
N GLU A 183 17.45 2.46 36.42
CA GLU A 183 16.74 2.93 37.63
C GLU A 183 15.82 4.11 37.30
N ALA A 184 16.33 5.10 36.57
CA ALA A 184 15.53 6.22 36.10
C ALA A 184 14.39 5.76 35.16
N MET A 185 14.68 4.82 34.24
CA MET A 185 13.69 4.23 33.36
C MET A 185 12.52 3.64 34.13
N ASN A 186 12.81 2.79 35.13
CA ASN A 186 11.75 2.17 35.95
C ASN A 186 10.92 3.21 36.69
N ARG A 187 11.56 4.24 37.28
CA ARG A 187 10.85 5.33 37.98
C ARG A 187 9.88 6.08 37.02
N TYR A 188 10.32 6.41 35.81
CA TYR A 188 9.50 7.14 34.86
C TYR A 188 8.38 6.29 34.26
N LEU A 189 8.61 4.98 34.07
CA LEU A 189 7.57 4.04 33.66
C LEU A 189 6.51 3.86 34.77
N ASP A 190 6.92 3.75 36.03
CA ASP A 190 6.00 3.67 37.17
C ASP A 190 5.18 4.96 37.32
N ALA A 191 5.79 6.12 37.14
CA ALA A 191 5.08 7.41 37.15
C ALA A 191 4.08 7.53 35.99
N ALA A 192 4.43 7.05 34.79
CA ALA A 192 3.53 7.03 33.65
C ALA A 192 2.37 6.04 33.86
N LEU A 193 2.63 4.89 34.47
CA LEU A 193 1.60 3.92 34.82
C LEU A 193 0.63 4.49 35.86
N GLU A 194 1.13 5.16 36.89
CA GLU A 194 0.31 5.84 37.89
C GLU A 194 -0.57 6.94 37.26
N TYR A 195 0.01 7.74 36.36
CA TYR A 195 -0.71 8.82 35.67
C TYR A 195 -1.84 8.31 34.76
N ASN A 196 -1.59 7.21 34.04
CA ASN A 196 -2.54 6.63 33.06
C ASN A 196 -3.38 5.47 33.64
N GLY A 197 -3.13 5.02 34.85
CA GLY A 197 -3.61 3.75 35.41
C GLY A 197 -5.13 3.56 35.50
N ASN A 198 -5.92 4.64 35.39
CA ASN A 198 -7.37 4.60 35.49
C ASN A 198 -8.12 4.46 34.14
N SER A 199 -7.39 4.52 33.02
CA SER A 199 -7.97 4.48 31.68
C SER A 199 -7.31 3.38 30.84
N LEU A 200 -8.11 2.41 30.39
CA LEU A 200 -7.61 1.33 29.52
C LEU A 200 -7.07 1.87 28.17
N ASN A 201 -7.68 2.92 27.62
CA ASN A 201 -7.22 3.54 26.39
C ASN A 201 -5.86 4.22 26.57
N GLU A 202 -5.66 4.93 27.69
CA GLU A 202 -4.40 5.59 27.99
C GLU A 202 -3.29 4.57 28.29
N LEU A 203 -3.61 3.49 29.03
CA LEU A 203 -2.68 2.38 29.24
C LEU A 203 -2.28 1.69 27.94
N THR A 204 -3.24 1.44 27.05
CA THR A 204 -2.98 0.87 25.73
C THR A 204 -2.06 1.79 24.92
N SER A 205 -2.37 3.09 24.88
CA SER A 205 -1.54 4.09 24.22
C SER A 205 -0.14 4.17 24.80
N LEU A 206 0.00 4.08 26.14
CA LEU A 206 1.28 4.05 26.81
C LEU A 206 2.12 2.83 26.40
N LEU A 207 1.52 1.63 26.36
CA LEU A 207 2.20 0.41 25.94
C LEU A 207 2.72 0.51 24.49
N PHE A 208 1.89 1.01 23.56
CA PHE A 208 2.33 1.20 22.19
C PHE A 208 3.41 2.26 22.05
N ASN A 209 3.30 3.35 22.80
CA ASN A 209 4.30 4.41 22.80
C ASN A 209 5.66 3.89 23.31
N VAL A 210 5.65 3.16 24.42
CA VAL A 210 6.88 2.55 25.00
C VAL A 210 7.45 1.51 24.02
N LYS A 211 6.61 0.68 23.41
CA LYS A 211 7.06 -0.31 22.41
C LYS A 211 7.74 0.37 21.21
N GLN A 212 7.14 1.44 20.69
CA GLN A 212 7.61 2.12 19.48
C GLN A 212 8.86 2.97 19.71
N ASN A 213 8.90 3.71 20.83
CA ASN A 213 9.94 4.70 21.08
C ASN A 213 11.10 4.16 21.92
N LEU A 214 10.92 3.03 22.60
CA LEU A 214 11.95 2.39 23.41
C LEU A 214 12.23 0.97 22.90
N SER A 215 11.52 -0.03 23.41
CA SER A 215 11.60 -1.40 22.89
C SER A 215 10.42 -2.26 23.30
N ALA A 216 10.25 -3.40 22.63
CA ALA A 216 9.24 -4.39 22.98
C ALA A 216 9.51 -5.03 24.36
N GLU A 217 10.78 -5.21 24.75
CA GLU A 217 11.15 -5.72 26.07
C GLU A 217 10.73 -4.78 27.19
N VAL A 218 10.98 -3.48 27.02
CA VAL A 218 10.59 -2.46 28.01
C VAL A 218 9.07 -2.39 28.11
N ALA A 219 8.35 -2.43 26.98
CA ALA A 219 6.90 -2.47 26.95
C ALA A 219 6.33 -3.74 27.62
N TYR A 220 6.97 -4.89 27.42
CA TYR A 220 6.58 -6.13 28.07
C TYR A 220 6.77 -6.08 29.59
N ASN A 221 7.88 -5.53 30.07
CA ASN A 221 8.13 -5.33 31.49
C ASN A 221 7.11 -4.37 32.12
N LEU A 222 6.74 -3.32 31.42
CA LEU A 222 5.68 -2.41 31.86
C LEU A 222 4.33 -3.12 31.93
N LEU A 223 3.99 -3.92 30.90
CA LEU A 223 2.76 -4.71 30.87
C LEU A 223 2.63 -5.63 32.09
N GLN A 224 3.73 -6.24 32.55
CA GLN A 224 3.69 -7.11 33.74
C GLN A 224 3.33 -6.38 35.04
N LYS A 225 3.49 -5.06 35.09
CA LYS A 225 3.08 -4.22 36.23
C LYS A 225 1.58 -3.85 36.20
N ILE A 226 0.90 -4.02 35.04
CA ILE A 226 -0.54 -3.77 34.91
C ILE A 226 -1.34 -4.90 35.60
N PRO A 227 -2.34 -4.58 36.43
CA PRO A 227 -3.17 -5.58 37.11
C PRO A 227 -3.82 -6.57 36.13
N GLN A 228 -3.90 -7.85 36.53
CA GLN A 228 -4.46 -8.92 35.70
C GLN A 228 -5.88 -8.63 35.21
N SER A 229 -6.70 -7.98 36.05
CA SER A 229 -8.07 -7.58 35.69
C SER A 229 -8.11 -6.60 34.50
N GLN A 230 -7.17 -5.69 34.40
CA GLN A 230 -7.05 -4.74 33.29
C GLN A 230 -6.42 -5.39 32.05
N ARG A 231 -5.44 -6.29 32.23
CA ARG A 231 -4.82 -7.05 31.13
C ARG A 231 -5.80 -7.96 30.39
N ALA A 232 -6.88 -8.38 31.04
CA ALA A 232 -7.94 -9.18 30.42
C ALA A 232 -8.84 -8.39 29.46
N SER A 233 -8.74 -7.05 29.42
CA SER A 233 -9.48 -6.23 28.45
C SER A 233 -8.97 -6.46 27.02
N GLY A 234 -9.86 -6.28 26.02
CA GLY A 234 -9.52 -6.50 24.62
C GLY A 234 -8.39 -5.59 24.12
N SER A 235 -8.40 -4.31 24.49
CA SER A 235 -7.40 -3.34 24.06
C SER A 235 -5.99 -3.63 24.63
N ILE A 236 -5.90 -4.01 25.91
CA ILE A 236 -4.63 -4.39 26.50
C ILE A 236 -4.16 -5.76 25.95
N SER A 237 -5.06 -6.72 25.75
CA SER A 237 -4.74 -8.01 25.12
C SER A 237 -4.20 -7.82 23.69
N TYR A 238 -4.76 -6.88 22.95
CA TYR A 238 -4.24 -6.52 21.62
C TYR A 238 -2.82 -5.94 21.69
N ALA A 239 -2.58 -5.03 22.62
CA ALA A 239 -1.23 -4.47 22.86
C ALA A 239 -0.25 -5.56 23.31
N GLU A 240 -0.65 -6.46 24.21
CA GLU A 240 0.15 -7.60 24.65
C GLU A 240 0.54 -8.51 23.48
N ALA A 241 -0.42 -8.89 22.64
CA ALA A 241 -0.15 -9.71 21.46
C ALA A 241 0.83 -9.01 20.49
N SER A 242 0.67 -7.70 20.30
CA SER A 242 1.57 -6.90 19.46
C SER A 242 3.00 -6.80 20.01
N ILE A 243 3.14 -6.67 21.33
CA ILE A 243 4.46 -6.68 22.00
C ILE A 243 5.11 -8.06 21.88
N LEU A 244 4.35 -9.13 22.13
CA LEU A 244 4.85 -10.51 22.05
C LEU A 244 5.24 -10.90 20.61
N LEU A 245 4.56 -10.35 19.60
CA LEU A 245 4.90 -10.56 18.21
C LEU A 245 6.28 -9.98 17.86
N ASP A 246 6.59 -8.78 18.34
CA ASP A 246 7.90 -8.16 18.14
C ASP A 246 9.02 -8.91 18.91
N LEU A 247 8.66 -9.54 20.02
CA LEU A 247 9.56 -10.43 20.79
C LEU A 247 9.70 -11.84 20.20
N ASN A 248 9.04 -12.12 19.07
CA ASN A 248 8.98 -13.45 18.42
C ASN A 248 8.42 -14.57 19.33
N ARG A 249 7.58 -14.22 20.30
CA ARG A 249 6.94 -15.15 21.24
C ARG A 249 5.61 -15.67 20.68
N TYR A 250 5.67 -16.25 19.49
CA TYR A 250 4.50 -16.65 18.69
C TYR A 250 3.49 -17.56 19.41
N PRO A 251 3.89 -18.59 20.20
CA PRO A 251 2.91 -19.42 20.90
C PRO A 251 2.02 -18.61 21.85
N GLU A 252 2.57 -17.58 22.48
CA GLU A 252 1.82 -16.73 23.41
C GLU A 252 0.90 -15.76 22.65
N VAL A 253 1.36 -15.25 21.49
CA VAL A 253 0.50 -14.47 20.57
C VAL A 253 -0.73 -15.26 20.22
N PHE A 254 -0.58 -16.51 19.75
CA PHE A 254 -1.72 -17.36 19.39
C PHE A 254 -2.63 -17.67 20.58
N GLY A 255 -2.06 -17.85 21.77
CA GLY A 255 -2.84 -18.04 22.99
C GLY A 255 -3.73 -16.83 23.33
N ILE A 256 -3.31 -15.61 22.98
CA ILE A 256 -4.13 -14.41 23.13
C ILE A 256 -5.15 -14.33 21.99
N LEU A 257 -4.73 -14.51 20.75
CA LEU A 257 -5.60 -14.40 19.57
C LEU A 257 -6.77 -15.39 19.61
N GLN A 258 -6.60 -16.59 20.17
CA GLN A 258 -7.68 -17.58 20.35
C GLN A 258 -8.84 -17.12 21.23
N ARG A 259 -8.65 -16.08 22.04
CA ARG A 259 -9.64 -15.58 23.00
C ARG A 259 -9.94 -14.10 22.90
N ILE A 260 -9.24 -13.37 22.01
CA ILE A 260 -9.30 -11.91 21.98
C ILE A 260 -10.73 -11.38 21.75
N TRP A 261 -11.52 -12.03 20.89
CA TRP A 261 -12.90 -11.63 20.61
C TRP A 261 -13.90 -11.94 21.75
N LYS A 262 -13.44 -12.66 22.78
CA LYS A 262 -14.24 -12.94 24.01
C LYS A 262 -13.93 -11.96 25.12
N ALA A 263 -12.95 -11.07 24.90
CA ALA A 263 -12.52 -10.09 25.89
C ALA A 263 -13.48 -8.88 25.95
N ASP A 264 -13.56 -8.26 27.12
CA ASP A 264 -14.38 -7.07 27.32
C ASP A 264 -13.95 -5.93 26.38
N GLY A 265 -14.93 -5.25 25.79
CA GLY A 265 -14.73 -4.13 24.88
C GLY A 265 -14.41 -4.51 23.42
N MET A 266 -14.42 -5.81 23.07
CA MET A 266 -14.24 -6.27 21.69
C MET A 266 -15.59 -6.42 20.98
N THR A 267 -15.72 -5.76 19.81
CA THR A 267 -16.82 -6.02 18.87
C THR A 267 -16.39 -7.05 17.83
N PRO A 268 -17.32 -7.72 17.12
CA PRO A 268 -16.96 -8.64 16.03
C PRO A 268 -16.11 -7.99 14.94
N GLU A 269 -16.41 -6.73 14.60
CA GLU A 269 -15.70 -5.96 13.57
C GLU A 269 -14.26 -5.65 14.02
N PHE A 270 -14.11 -5.10 15.23
CA PHE A 270 -12.77 -4.79 15.78
C PHE A 270 -11.94 -6.07 15.97
N SER A 271 -12.58 -7.17 16.38
CA SER A 271 -11.91 -8.47 16.52
C SER A 271 -11.40 -9.00 15.18
N GLN A 272 -12.20 -8.87 14.13
CA GLN A 272 -11.79 -9.27 12.77
C GLN A 272 -10.63 -8.40 12.27
N GLU A 273 -10.71 -7.07 12.43
CA GLU A 273 -9.63 -6.16 12.08
C GLU A 273 -8.33 -6.49 12.82
N ALA A 274 -8.41 -6.79 14.11
CA ALA A 274 -7.27 -7.21 14.91
C ALA A 274 -6.66 -8.52 14.39
N LEU A 275 -7.46 -9.55 14.15
CA LEU A 275 -7.00 -10.84 13.61
C LEU A 275 -6.37 -10.68 12.23
N HIS A 276 -6.99 -9.86 11.36
CA HIS A 276 -6.47 -9.54 10.04
C HIS A 276 -5.10 -8.85 10.10
N ALA A 277 -4.92 -7.88 10.99
CA ALA A 277 -3.66 -7.17 11.17
C ALA A 277 -2.53 -8.13 11.56
N PHE A 278 -2.77 -9.03 12.51
CA PHE A 278 -1.78 -10.04 12.90
C PHE A 278 -1.49 -11.04 11.78
N LEU A 279 -2.51 -11.51 11.07
CA LEU A 279 -2.33 -12.40 9.92
C LEU A 279 -1.47 -11.74 8.84
N SER A 280 -1.78 -10.50 8.48
CA SER A 280 -1.05 -9.72 7.47
C SER A 280 0.41 -9.53 7.86
N GLU A 281 0.68 -9.23 9.13
CA GLU A 281 2.04 -9.07 9.62
C GLU A 281 2.81 -10.40 9.62
N PHE A 282 2.15 -11.51 9.98
CA PHE A 282 2.75 -12.85 9.89
C PHE A 282 3.14 -13.22 8.47
N VAL A 283 2.23 -13.03 7.52
CA VAL A 283 2.46 -13.33 6.10
C VAL A 283 3.56 -12.42 5.53
N SER A 284 3.56 -11.13 5.87
CA SER A 284 4.60 -10.19 5.41
C SER A 284 6.00 -10.54 5.91
N LYS A 285 6.11 -11.19 7.07
CA LYS A 285 7.38 -11.71 7.62
C LYS A 285 7.76 -13.09 7.06
N GLY A 286 6.97 -13.66 6.14
CA GLY A 286 7.19 -14.99 5.58
C GLY A 286 6.97 -16.13 6.57
N LEU A 287 6.18 -15.91 7.63
CA LEU A 287 5.87 -16.91 8.66
C LEU A 287 4.69 -17.77 8.25
N ASP A 288 4.67 -19.03 8.72
CA ASP A 288 3.59 -19.98 8.46
C ASP A 288 2.26 -19.52 9.06
N PRO A 289 1.22 -19.27 8.24
CA PRO A 289 -0.09 -18.83 8.72
C PRO A 289 -0.97 -19.96 9.26
N SER A 290 -0.51 -21.22 9.24
CA SER A 290 -1.32 -22.38 9.65
C SER A 290 -1.91 -22.29 11.06
N PRO A 291 -1.25 -21.66 12.08
CA PRO A 291 -1.84 -21.51 13.40
C PRO A 291 -3.08 -20.60 13.44
N PHE A 292 -3.31 -19.76 12.43
CA PHE A 292 -4.52 -18.95 12.33
C PHE A 292 -5.77 -19.76 11.92
N LEU A 293 -5.61 -20.92 11.29
CA LEU A 293 -6.76 -21.73 10.84
C LEU A 293 -7.77 -22.05 11.94
N PRO A 294 -7.38 -22.62 13.10
CA PRO A 294 -8.34 -22.92 14.16
C PRO A 294 -8.97 -21.64 14.73
N ILE A 295 -8.23 -20.54 14.78
CA ILE A 295 -8.70 -19.25 15.29
C ILE A 295 -9.83 -18.71 14.39
N TYR A 296 -9.58 -18.62 13.07
CA TYR A 296 -10.60 -18.15 12.13
C TYR A 296 -11.79 -19.08 12.02
N LYS A 297 -11.60 -20.41 12.08
CA LYS A 297 -12.69 -21.37 12.09
C LYS A 297 -13.61 -21.19 13.31
N GLU A 298 -13.04 -20.98 14.51
CA GLU A 298 -13.81 -20.72 15.72
C GLU A 298 -14.50 -19.34 15.68
N PHE A 299 -13.78 -18.31 15.21
CA PHE A 299 -14.34 -16.97 15.06
C PHE A 299 -15.53 -16.95 14.08
N ILE A 300 -15.40 -17.58 12.91
CA ILE A 300 -16.48 -17.69 11.92
C ILE A 300 -17.64 -18.54 12.44
N ALA A 301 -17.38 -19.57 13.22
CA ALA A 301 -18.46 -20.34 13.87
C ALA A 301 -19.26 -19.48 14.85
N THR A 302 -18.61 -18.52 15.50
CA THR A 302 -19.24 -17.57 16.43
C THR A 302 -19.94 -16.43 15.68
N TYR A 303 -19.33 -15.92 14.61
CA TYR A 303 -19.80 -14.79 13.80
C TYR A 303 -19.90 -15.18 12.31
N PRO A 304 -20.84 -16.04 11.93
CA PRO A 304 -20.91 -16.62 10.59
C PRO A 304 -21.12 -15.58 9.47
N THR A 305 -21.73 -14.43 9.78
CA THR A 305 -21.97 -13.36 8.81
C THR A 305 -20.82 -12.38 8.65
N ASN A 306 -19.71 -12.58 9.38
CA ASN A 306 -18.51 -11.74 9.21
C ASN A 306 -17.77 -12.11 7.91
N TYR A 307 -18.04 -11.33 6.86
CA TYR A 307 -17.50 -11.55 5.52
C TYR A 307 -15.97 -11.42 5.49
N GLY A 308 -15.41 -10.43 6.19
CA GLY A 308 -13.95 -10.19 6.25
C GLY A 308 -13.20 -11.41 6.79
N ALA A 309 -13.67 -12.00 7.89
CA ALA A 309 -13.03 -13.19 8.46
C ALA A 309 -13.11 -14.41 7.52
N GLN A 310 -14.19 -14.53 6.74
CA GLN A 310 -14.29 -15.60 5.74
C GLN A 310 -13.33 -15.40 4.58
N LEU A 311 -13.07 -14.15 4.15
CA LEU A 311 -12.04 -13.83 3.15
C LEU A 311 -10.64 -14.12 3.68
N ASP A 312 -10.35 -13.77 4.93
CA ASP A 312 -9.07 -14.08 5.58
C ASP A 312 -8.83 -15.60 5.62
N LEU A 313 -9.86 -16.37 5.96
CA LEU A 313 -9.77 -17.84 5.92
C LEU A 313 -9.47 -18.36 4.51
N LEU A 314 -10.11 -17.81 3.47
CA LEU A 314 -9.81 -18.17 2.08
C LEU A 314 -8.34 -17.88 1.70
N SER A 315 -7.82 -16.74 2.17
CA SER A 315 -6.42 -16.35 1.94
C SER A 315 -5.46 -17.31 2.63
N ILE A 316 -5.73 -17.69 3.88
CA ILE A 316 -4.93 -18.69 4.60
C ILE A 316 -4.96 -20.04 3.87
N LEU A 317 -6.14 -20.50 3.46
CA LEU A 317 -6.30 -21.77 2.75
C LEU A 317 -5.58 -21.77 1.39
N TYR A 318 -5.51 -20.62 0.74
CA TYR A 318 -4.76 -20.43 -0.51
C TYR A 318 -3.24 -20.54 -0.27
N VAL A 319 -2.71 -19.80 0.71
CA VAL A 319 -1.27 -19.82 1.04
C VAL A 319 -0.81 -21.22 1.49
N LEU A 320 -1.69 -21.97 2.15
CA LEU A 320 -1.41 -23.33 2.64
C LEU A 320 -1.71 -24.43 1.61
N ASP A 321 -2.04 -24.09 0.39
CA ASP A 321 -2.38 -25.02 -0.70
C ASP A 321 -3.53 -26.01 -0.35
N ARG A 322 -4.47 -25.54 0.51
CA ARG A 322 -5.62 -26.35 0.98
C ARG A 322 -6.83 -26.19 0.05
N HIS A 323 -6.66 -26.59 -1.20
CA HIS A 323 -7.64 -26.35 -2.27
C HIS A 323 -9.04 -26.87 -1.96
N SER A 324 -9.19 -28.10 -1.51
CA SER A 324 -10.53 -28.68 -1.22
C SER A 324 -11.28 -27.95 -0.11
N GLU A 325 -10.56 -27.49 0.93
CA GLU A 325 -11.17 -26.69 1.99
C GLU A 325 -11.53 -25.29 1.51
N ARG A 326 -10.69 -24.67 0.68
CA ARG A 326 -10.95 -23.38 0.06
C ARG A 326 -12.19 -23.44 -0.82
N GLN A 327 -12.32 -24.47 -1.65
CA GLN A 327 -13.50 -24.71 -2.48
C GLN A 327 -14.77 -24.88 -1.65
N ALA A 328 -14.71 -25.71 -0.60
CA ALA A 328 -15.84 -25.88 0.32
C ALA A 328 -16.23 -24.58 1.05
N GLN A 329 -15.24 -23.74 1.37
CA GLN A 329 -15.51 -22.43 1.98
C GLN A 329 -16.13 -21.46 0.98
N LEU A 330 -15.63 -21.39 -0.27
CA LEU A 330 -16.23 -20.57 -1.34
C LEU A 330 -17.68 -20.96 -1.59
N LEU A 331 -17.98 -22.27 -1.70
CA LEU A 331 -19.36 -22.75 -1.88
C LEU A 331 -20.28 -22.30 -0.74
N ARG A 332 -19.85 -22.42 0.51
CA ARG A 332 -20.62 -21.91 1.65
C ARG A 332 -20.88 -20.41 1.55
N MET A 333 -19.87 -19.63 1.13
CA MET A 333 -19.99 -18.19 1.00
C MET A 333 -20.94 -17.78 -0.14
N THR A 334 -20.96 -18.51 -1.28
CA THR A 334 -21.92 -18.22 -2.37
C THR A 334 -23.37 -18.46 -1.96
N GLU A 335 -23.61 -19.42 -1.05
CA GLU A 335 -24.94 -19.67 -0.49
C GLU A 335 -25.33 -18.63 0.55
N GLN A 336 -24.38 -18.20 1.37
CA GLN A 336 -24.60 -17.28 2.49
C GLN A 336 -24.72 -15.81 2.02
N PHE A 337 -24.01 -15.43 0.95
CA PHE A 337 -23.96 -14.07 0.41
C PHE A 337 -24.45 -14.01 -1.05
N PRO A 338 -25.68 -14.43 -1.37
CA PRO A 338 -26.09 -14.74 -2.74
C PRO A 338 -26.27 -13.54 -3.67
N THR A 339 -26.20 -12.29 -3.18
CA THR A 339 -26.56 -11.11 -3.99
C THR A 339 -25.55 -9.96 -3.93
N ARG A 340 -24.45 -10.13 -3.25
CA ARG A 340 -23.50 -9.02 -3.00
C ARG A 340 -22.11 -9.22 -3.59
N HIS A 341 -21.72 -10.45 -3.94
CA HIS A 341 -20.35 -10.83 -4.17
C HIS A 341 -20.19 -11.79 -5.36
N PRO A 342 -20.33 -11.31 -6.62
CA PRO A 342 -20.12 -12.13 -7.81
C PRO A 342 -18.71 -12.71 -7.88
N GLU A 343 -17.74 -12.01 -7.30
CA GLU A 343 -16.34 -12.43 -7.20
C GLU A 343 -16.14 -13.80 -6.50
N LEU A 344 -17.07 -14.21 -5.66
CA LEU A 344 -17.01 -15.53 -5.03
C LEU A 344 -17.21 -16.66 -6.06
N TRP A 345 -18.15 -16.48 -6.99
CA TRP A 345 -18.36 -17.40 -8.08
C TRP A 345 -17.18 -17.40 -9.05
N ASN A 346 -16.64 -16.21 -9.37
CA ASN A 346 -15.46 -16.10 -10.22
C ASN A 346 -14.26 -16.82 -9.61
N ALA A 347 -13.99 -16.63 -8.32
CA ALA A 347 -12.92 -17.33 -7.60
C ALA A 347 -13.14 -18.85 -7.55
N LEU A 348 -14.40 -19.28 -7.39
CA LEU A 348 -14.74 -20.70 -7.39
C LEU A 348 -14.53 -21.34 -8.77
N PHE A 349 -15.00 -20.68 -9.84
CA PHE A 349 -14.88 -21.21 -11.20
C PHE A 349 -13.42 -21.18 -11.68
N GLN A 350 -12.66 -20.13 -11.33
CA GLN A 350 -11.23 -20.10 -11.58
C GLN A 350 -10.53 -21.29 -10.89
N ASN A 351 -10.94 -21.63 -9.66
CA ASN A 351 -10.40 -22.80 -8.97
C ASN A 351 -10.76 -24.10 -9.68
N PHE A 352 -12.00 -24.26 -10.17
CA PHE A 352 -12.39 -25.45 -10.95
C PHE A 352 -11.59 -25.59 -12.26
N ILE A 353 -11.43 -24.48 -13.01
CA ILE A 353 -10.68 -24.46 -14.28
C ILE A 353 -9.20 -24.81 -14.03
N SER A 354 -8.56 -24.20 -13.03
CA SER A 354 -7.14 -24.47 -12.74
C SER A 354 -6.86 -25.90 -12.30
N ARG A 355 -7.88 -26.63 -11.85
CA ARG A 355 -7.79 -28.03 -11.43
C ARG A 355 -8.41 -29.01 -12.42
N GLU A 356 -8.84 -28.52 -13.59
CA GLU A 356 -9.51 -29.32 -14.62
C GLU A 356 -10.80 -30.01 -14.11
N GLU A 357 -11.44 -29.43 -13.10
CA GLU A 357 -12.70 -29.92 -12.52
C GLU A 357 -13.93 -29.39 -13.32
N PHE A 358 -13.96 -29.64 -14.63
CA PHE A 358 -14.95 -29.06 -15.55
C PHE A 358 -16.38 -29.49 -15.23
N ASP A 359 -16.59 -30.71 -14.72
CA ASP A 359 -17.92 -31.18 -14.30
C ASP A 359 -18.52 -30.28 -13.19
N GLU A 360 -17.68 -29.74 -12.31
CA GLU A 360 -18.14 -28.83 -11.25
C GLU A 360 -18.54 -27.47 -11.85
N VAL A 361 -17.87 -27.00 -12.92
CA VAL A 361 -18.31 -25.80 -13.66
C VAL A 361 -19.72 -26.00 -14.21
N TYR A 362 -19.98 -27.14 -14.89
CA TYR A 362 -21.31 -27.45 -15.45
C TYR A 362 -22.38 -27.58 -14.37
N LYS A 363 -22.06 -28.17 -13.25
CA LYS A 363 -22.96 -28.38 -12.11
C LYS A 363 -23.39 -27.07 -11.47
N TYR A 364 -22.45 -26.15 -11.24
CA TYR A 364 -22.73 -24.91 -10.50
C TYR A 364 -23.07 -23.71 -11.39
N PHE A 365 -22.78 -23.73 -12.69
CA PHE A 365 -23.10 -22.65 -13.59
C PHE A 365 -24.59 -22.21 -13.57
N PRO A 366 -25.58 -23.13 -13.57
CA PRO A 366 -27.00 -22.74 -13.51
C PRO A 366 -27.36 -21.96 -12.25
N GLN A 367 -26.72 -22.27 -11.11
CA GLN A 367 -26.93 -21.56 -9.86
C GLN A 367 -26.27 -20.18 -9.91
N ALA A 368 -25.03 -20.08 -10.36
CA ALA A 368 -24.27 -18.84 -10.47
C ALA A 368 -24.96 -17.84 -11.39
N ILE A 369 -25.36 -18.29 -12.61
CA ILE A 369 -26.00 -17.42 -13.60
C ILE A 369 -27.41 -16.97 -13.20
N LYS A 370 -28.10 -17.76 -12.38
CA LYS A 370 -29.39 -17.36 -11.80
C LYS A 370 -29.23 -16.19 -10.83
N GLN A 371 -28.11 -16.16 -10.08
CA GLN A 371 -27.80 -15.07 -9.14
C GLN A 371 -27.25 -13.84 -9.87
N TYR A 372 -26.38 -14.06 -10.85
CA TYR A 372 -25.66 -13.00 -11.58
C TYR A 372 -25.76 -13.19 -13.10
N PRO A 373 -26.93 -12.94 -13.70
CA PRO A 373 -27.16 -13.23 -15.13
C PRO A 373 -26.35 -12.37 -16.09
N LYS A 374 -25.80 -11.24 -15.61
CA LYS A 374 -25.00 -10.31 -16.42
C LYS A 374 -23.50 -10.42 -16.16
N GLU A 375 -23.07 -11.34 -15.32
CA GLU A 375 -21.66 -11.55 -15.01
C GLU A 375 -20.95 -12.31 -16.13
N GLY A 376 -20.30 -11.59 -17.02
CA GLY A 376 -19.65 -12.14 -18.23
C GLY A 376 -18.56 -13.16 -17.92
N SER A 377 -17.84 -13.00 -16.82
CA SER A 377 -16.77 -13.92 -16.39
C SER A 377 -17.30 -15.34 -16.18
N LEU A 378 -18.55 -15.52 -15.74
CA LEU A 378 -19.14 -16.86 -15.57
C LEU A 378 -19.30 -17.58 -16.92
N TYR A 379 -19.72 -16.84 -17.95
CA TYR A 379 -19.81 -17.39 -19.30
C TYR A 379 -18.43 -17.71 -19.88
N LEU A 380 -17.43 -16.87 -19.60
CA LEU A 380 -16.05 -17.12 -20.01
C LEU A 380 -15.54 -18.43 -19.41
N PHE A 381 -15.66 -18.64 -18.10
CA PHE A 381 -15.22 -19.89 -17.46
C PHE A 381 -15.94 -21.12 -18.00
N LYS A 382 -17.26 -21.03 -18.26
CA LYS A 382 -18.00 -22.13 -18.85
C LYS A 382 -17.53 -22.42 -20.27
N SER A 383 -17.33 -21.37 -21.08
CA SER A 383 -16.82 -21.50 -22.45
C SER A 383 -15.42 -22.14 -22.48
N LEU A 384 -14.52 -21.75 -21.57
CA LEU A 384 -13.21 -22.37 -21.40
C LEU A 384 -13.30 -23.86 -21.06
N ALA A 385 -14.21 -24.24 -20.15
CA ALA A 385 -14.44 -25.63 -19.82
C ALA A 385 -14.94 -26.44 -21.02
N GLU A 386 -15.90 -25.90 -21.80
CA GLU A 386 -16.45 -26.51 -23.01
C GLU A 386 -15.39 -26.61 -24.12
N GLU A 387 -14.54 -25.60 -24.29
CA GLU A 387 -13.42 -25.65 -25.24
C GLU A 387 -12.42 -26.75 -24.87
N THR A 388 -11.98 -26.80 -23.61
CA THR A 388 -10.99 -27.79 -23.15
C THR A 388 -11.52 -29.21 -23.24
N THR A 389 -12.83 -29.40 -23.07
CA THR A 389 -13.47 -30.75 -23.27
C THR A 389 -13.80 -31.04 -24.74
N GLY A 390 -13.44 -30.15 -25.67
CA GLY A 390 -13.63 -30.35 -27.11
C GLY A 390 -15.03 -30.02 -27.64
N GLU A 391 -15.92 -29.45 -26.81
CA GLU A 391 -17.28 -29.08 -27.19
C GLU A 391 -17.33 -27.71 -27.87
N LEU A 392 -16.53 -27.50 -28.93
CA LEU A 392 -16.23 -26.19 -29.54
C LEU A 392 -17.46 -25.39 -29.97
N GLU A 393 -18.52 -26.01 -30.52
CA GLU A 393 -19.73 -25.26 -30.92
C GLU A 393 -20.46 -24.72 -29.68
N ARG A 394 -20.57 -25.52 -28.61
CA ARG A 394 -21.19 -25.06 -27.35
C ARG A 394 -20.36 -23.97 -26.67
N ALA A 395 -19.04 -24.13 -26.66
CA ALA A 395 -18.13 -23.11 -26.14
C ALA A 395 -18.34 -21.76 -26.82
N ARG A 396 -18.44 -21.78 -28.17
CA ARG A 396 -18.70 -20.58 -28.96
C ARG A 396 -20.06 -19.96 -28.63
N GLU A 397 -21.13 -20.76 -28.55
CA GLU A 397 -22.46 -20.30 -28.19
C GLU A 397 -22.47 -19.68 -26.79
N THR A 398 -21.80 -20.31 -25.82
CA THR A 398 -21.69 -19.81 -24.46
C THR A 398 -20.95 -18.46 -24.40
N ALA A 399 -19.83 -18.31 -25.12
CA ALA A 399 -19.10 -17.04 -25.17
C ALA A 399 -19.93 -15.92 -25.81
N LEU A 400 -20.61 -16.20 -26.93
CA LEU A 400 -21.50 -15.22 -27.58
C LEU A 400 -22.71 -14.85 -26.70
N GLN A 401 -23.26 -15.80 -25.95
CA GLN A 401 -24.28 -15.52 -24.94
C GLN A 401 -23.74 -14.60 -23.85
N GLY A 402 -22.52 -14.84 -23.38
CA GLY A 402 -21.84 -13.96 -22.43
C GLY A 402 -21.73 -12.54 -22.93
N ILE A 403 -21.26 -12.33 -24.16
CA ILE A 403 -21.18 -11.02 -24.80
C ILE A 403 -22.55 -10.33 -24.83
N ALA A 404 -23.61 -11.05 -25.18
CA ALA A 404 -24.96 -10.49 -25.28
C ALA A 404 -25.59 -10.16 -23.92
N GLN A 405 -25.20 -10.82 -22.84
CA GLN A 405 -25.78 -10.62 -21.50
C GLN A 405 -24.97 -9.63 -20.65
N THR A 406 -23.68 -9.51 -20.88
CA THR A 406 -22.80 -8.61 -20.11
C THR A 406 -23.12 -7.14 -20.39
N ASP A 407 -23.04 -6.30 -19.37
CA ASP A 407 -23.26 -4.86 -19.55
C ASP A 407 -22.20 -4.28 -20.49
N THR A 408 -22.61 -3.45 -21.41
CA THR A 408 -21.72 -2.87 -22.44
C THR A 408 -20.62 -1.97 -21.88
N THR A 409 -20.72 -1.59 -20.60
CA THR A 409 -19.68 -0.84 -19.87
C THR A 409 -18.53 -1.74 -19.39
N GLU A 410 -18.75 -3.05 -19.27
CA GLU A 410 -17.76 -4.04 -18.85
C GLU A 410 -16.86 -4.47 -20.02
N THR A 411 -16.18 -3.50 -20.62
CA THR A 411 -15.41 -3.70 -21.86
C THR A 411 -14.26 -4.68 -21.72
N GLU A 412 -13.67 -4.85 -20.53
CA GLU A 412 -12.60 -5.83 -20.27
C GLU A 412 -13.11 -7.25 -20.42
N VAL A 413 -14.19 -7.60 -19.72
CA VAL A 413 -14.77 -8.94 -19.77
C VAL A 413 -15.32 -9.26 -21.16
N ILE A 414 -15.95 -8.28 -21.83
CA ILE A 414 -16.43 -8.46 -23.22
C ILE A 414 -15.24 -8.68 -24.17
N SER A 415 -14.14 -7.99 -23.96
CA SER A 415 -12.89 -8.20 -24.71
C SER A 415 -12.35 -9.63 -24.51
N ASP A 416 -12.35 -10.15 -23.27
CA ASP A 416 -11.92 -11.53 -23.00
C ASP A 416 -12.84 -12.54 -23.69
N LEU A 417 -14.14 -12.33 -23.64
CA LEU A 417 -15.11 -13.18 -24.33
C LEU A 417 -14.92 -13.17 -25.86
N TYR A 418 -14.63 -12.03 -26.47
CA TYR A 418 -14.27 -11.97 -27.90
C TYR A 418 -12.94 -12.66 -28.20
N GLY A 419 -11.96 -12.55 -27.32
CA GLY A 419 -10.71 -13.33 -27.41
C GLY A 419 -11.00 -14.82 -27.44
N GLN A 420 -11.83 -15.29 -26.50
CA GLN A 420 -12.28 -16.68 -26.42
C GLN A 420 -13.02 -17.15 -27.68
N VAL A 421 -13.89 -16.32 -28.26
CA VAL A 421 -14.53 -16.62 -29.58
C VAL A 421 -13.46 -16.74 -30.67
N GLY A 422 -12.42 -15.91 -30.63
CA GLY A 422 -11.29 -15.98 -31.56
C GLY A 422 -10.54 -17.30 -31.47
N ASP A 423 -10.20 -17.74 -30.24
CA ASP A 423 -9.53 -19.00 -29.95
C ASP A 423 -10.36 -20.20 -30.47
N ILE A 424 -11.65 -20.24 -30.14
CA ILE A 424 -12.55 -21.32 -30.57
C ILE A 424 -12.72 -21.33 -32.10
N CYS A 425 -12.90 -20.18 -32.73
CA CYS A 425 -13.01 -20.10 -34.19
C CYS A 425 -11.71 -20.54 -34.89
N SER A 426 -10.56 -20.24 -34.30
CA SER A 426 -9.26 -20.73 -34.79
C SER A 426 -9.21 -22.27 -34.77
N LEU A 427 -9.58 -22.89 -33.65
CA LEU A 427 -9.64 -24.36 -33.51
C LEU A 427 -10.65 -25.00 -34.46
N GLN A 428 -11.74 -24.31 -34.79
CA GLN A 428 -12.72 -24.76 -35.76
C GLN A 428 -12.31 -24.56 -37.22
N GLY A 429 -11.15 -23.95 -37.51
CA GLY A 429 -10.72 -23.58 -38.86
C GLY A 429 -11.55 -22.44 -39.50
N LYS A 430 -12.34 -21.69 -38.68
CA LYS A 430 -13.16 -20.52 -39.12
C LYS A 430 -12.30 -19.25 -39.08
N TYR A 431 -11.25 -19.20 -39.89
CA TYR A 431 -10.18 -18.19 -39.77
C TYR A 431 -10.65 -16.76 -39.94
N THR A 432 -11.64 -16.50 -40.83
CA THR A 432 -12.19 -15.15 -41.00
C THR A 432 -12.94 -14.66 -39.76
N GLU A 433 -13.69 -15.56 -39.13
CA GLU A 433 -14.42 -15.28 -37.89
C GLU A 433 -13.43 -15.09 -36.70
N ALA A 434 -12.37 -15.90 -36.63
CA ALA A 434 -11.32 -15.76 -35.65
C ALA A 434 -10.66 -14.37 -35.71
N ILE A 435 -10.24 -13.93 -36.89
CA ILE A 435 -9.67 -12.60 -37.10
C ILE A 435 -10.60 -11.50 -36.62
N ALA A 436 -11.90 -11.55 -37.03
CA ALA A 436 -12.88 -10.54 -36.65
C ALA A 436 -13.09 -10.49 -35.13
N ALA A 437 -13.12 -11.64 -34.48
CA ALA A 437 -13.28 -11.72 -33.01
C ALA A 437 -12.06 -11.16 -32.26
N TYR A 438 -10.84 -11.53 -32.64
CA TYR A 438 -9.63 -10.97 -32.05
C TYR A 438 -9.52 -9.45 -32.24
N GLU A 439 -9.85 -8.94 -33.43
CA GLU A 439 -9.83 -7.50 -33.72
C GLU A 439 -10.84 -6.74 -32.87
N GLU A 440 -12.04 -7.27 -32.66
CA GLU A 440 -13.03 -6.66 -31.77
C GLU A 440 -12.60 -6.72 -30.30
N SER A 441 -11.98 -7.85 -29.86
CA SER A 441 -11.39 -7.96 -28.54
C SER A 441 -10.36 -6.85 -28.27
N ILE A 442 -9.38 -6.69 -29.17
CA ILE A 442 -8.31 -5.70 -29.03
C ILE A 442 -8.83 -4.27 -29.16
N LYS A 443 -9.86 -4.04 -29.94
CA LYS A 443 -10.51 -2.74 -30.09
C LYS A 443 -11.23 -2.33 -28.79
N LEU A 444 -11.87 -3.27 -28.09
CA LEU A 444 -12.53 -3.04 -26.80
C LEU A 444 -11.54 -2.83 -25.66
N ASN A 445 -10.47 -3.59 -25.66
CA ASN A 445 -9.38 -3.48 -24.69
C ASN A 445 -8.01 -3.65 -25.35
N GLU A 446 -7.36 -2.55 -25.68
CA GLU A 446 -6.03 -2.56 -26.29
C GLU A 446 -4.92 -3.14 -25.39
N LYS A 447 -5.21 -3.33 -24.09
CA LYS A 447 -4.30 -3.91 -23.10
C LYS A 447 -4.61 -5.37 -22.78
N ASN A 448 -5.50 -6.02 -23.54
CA ASN A 448 -5.76 -7.44 -23.39
C ASN A 448 -4.56 -8.24 -23.90
N ALA A 449 -3.62 -8.53 -22.99
CA ALA A 449 -2.38 -9.23 -23.32
C ALA A 449 -2.61 -10.64 -23.83
N ASN A 450 -3.60 -11.37 -23.29
CA ASN A 450 -3.96 -12.70 -23.75
C ASN A 450 -4.49 -12.69 -25.20
N ALA A 451 -5.44 -11.81 -25.50
CA ALA A 451 -5.98 -11.69 -26.86
C ALA A 451 -4.91 -11.26 -27.88
N LEU A 452 -4.01 -10.34 -27.49
CA LEU A 452 -2.87 -9.93 -28.32
C LEU A 452 -1.94 -11.11 -28.62
N ASN A 453 -1.59 -11.91 -27.59
CA ASN A 453 -0.74 -13.07 -27.73
C ASN A 453 -1.41 -14.17 -28.59
N ASN A 454 -2.65 -14.52 -28.26
CA ASN A 454 -3.37 -15.60 -28.97
C ASN A 454 -3.62 -15.23 -30.42
N TYR A 455 -3.93 -13.97 -30.70
CA TYR A 455 -4.04 -13.50 -32.08
C TYR A 455 -2.69 -13.55 -32.81
N ALA A 456 -1.59 -13.17 -32.16
CA ALA A 456 -0.26 -13.29 -32.76
C ALA A 456 0.04 -14.76 -33.09
N TYR A 457 -0.16 -15.66 -32.13
CA TYR A 457 0.07 -17.10 -32.31
C TYR A 457 -0.78 -17.69 -33.45
N PHE A 458 -2.06 -17.34 -33.48
CA PHE A 458 -2.97 -17.73 -34.58
C PHE A 458 -2.45 -17.25 -35.94
N LEU A 459 -2.02 -15.97 -36.06
CA LEU A 459 -1.48 -15.43 -37.31
C LEU A 459 -0.21 -16.17 -37.77
N LEU A 460 0.66 -16.57 -36.84
CA LEU A 460 1.88 -17.34 -37.17
C LEU A 460 1.52 -18.72 -37.73
N GLY A 461 0.47 -19.36 -37.20
CA GLY A 461 -0.03 -20.64 -37.68
C GLY A 461 -0.65 -20.61 -39.09
N LEU A 462 -0.93 -19.42 -39.64
CA LEU A 462 -1.39 -19.29 -41.04
C LEU A 462 -0.25 -19.43 -42.06
N GLU A 463 1.01 -19.44 -41.63
CA GLU A 463 2.21 -19.59 -42.47
C GLU A 463 2.28 -18.57 -43.65
N GLN A 464 1.62 -17.43 -43.56
CA GLN A 464 1.59 -16.41 -44.58
C GLN A 464 2.55 -15.26 -44.28
N PRO A 465 3.54 -15.00 -45.13
CA PRO A 465 4.51 -13.90 -44.87
C PRO A 465 3.86 -12.54 -44.64
N ALA A 466 2.69 -12.29 -45.27
CA ALA A 466 1.97 -11.02 -45.15
C ALA A 466 1.48 -10.71 -43.72
N VAL A 467 1.30 -11.70 -42.86
CA VAL A 467 0.76 -11.50 -41.50
C VAL A 467 1.85 -11.53 -40.42
N ILE A 468 3.09 -11.93 -40.74
CA ILE A 468 4.18 -12.06 -39.75
C ILE A 468 4.44 -10.73 -39.06
N GLU A 469 4.54 -9.62 -39.80
CA GLU A 469 4.78 -8.29 -39.21
C GLU A 469 3.67 -7.87 -38.24
N LYS A 470 2.41 -8.22 -38.55
CA LYS A 470 1.28 -7.99 -37.63
C LYS A 470 1.41 -8.85 -36.37
N ALA A 471 1.77 -10.12 -36.51
CA ALA A 471 1.99 -11.02 -35.39
C ALA A 471 3.13 -10.53 -34.48
N VAL A 472 4.26 -10.09 -35.04
CA VAL A 472 5.37 -9.50 -34.28
C VAL A 472 4.91 -8.30 -33.46
N ARG A 473 4.13 -7.37 -34.06
CA ARG A 473 3.61 -6.22 -33.32
C ARG A 473 2.67 -6.60 -32.18
N MET A 474 1.79 -7.59 -32.40
CA MET A 474 0.86 -8.06 -31.36
C MET A 474 1.61 -8.76 -30.22
N ALA A 475 2.49 -9.69 -30.53
CA ALA A 475 3.30 -10.41 -29.55
C ALA A 475 4.22 -9.47 -28.75
N SER A 476 4.86 -8.51 -29.42
CA SER A 476 5.67 -7.46 -28.75
C SER A 476 4.87 -6.66 -27.75
N LYS A 477 3.62 -6.26 -28.10
CA LYS A 477 2.72 -5.54 -27.22
C LYS A 477 2.29 -6.40 -26.03
N ALA A 478 2.02 -7.70 -26.23
CA ALA A 478 1.71 -8.64 -25.15
C ALA A 478 2.88 -8.77 -24.14
N VAL A 479 4.11 -8.94 -24.64
CA VAL A 479 5.32 -8.98 -23.81
C VAL A 479 5.52 -7.66 -23.06
N ALA A 480 5.29 -6.50 -23.70
CA ALA A 480 5.43 -5.20 -23.05
C ALA A 480 4.41 -5.02 -21.89
N LEU A 481 3.21 -5.59 -22.01
CA LEU A 481 2.19 -5.56 -20.97
C LEU A 481 2.51 -6.53 -19.81
N GLN A 482 3.06 -7.70 -20.10
CA GLN A 482 3.41 -8.73 -19.11
C GLN A 482 4.80 -9.34 -19.42
N PRO A 483 5.91 -8.69 -19.07
CA PRO A 483 7.26 -9.12 -19.44
C PRO A 483 7.72 -10.43 -18.79
N GLY A 484 6.98 -10.89 -17.77
CA GLY A 484 7.27 -12.13 -17.03
C GLY A 484 6.63 -13.38 -17.62
N GLU A 485 5.64 -13.24 -18.49
CA GLU A 485 4.83 -14.35 -18.97
C GLU A 485 5.57 -15.14 -20.08
N PHE A 486 5.96 -16.36 -19.75
CA PHE A 486 6.78 -17.19 -20.63
C PHE A 486 6.08 -17.58 -21.94
N ARG A 487 4.74 -17.72 -21.94
CA ARG A 487 3.96 -17.98 -23.16
C ARG A 487 4.07 -16.84 -24.16
N PHE A 488 4.08 -15.59 -23.66
CA PHE A 488 4.21 -14.40 -24.52
C PHE A 488 5.63 -14.25 -25.05
N LEU A 489 6.62 -14.58 -24.23
CA LEU A 489 8.02 -14.58 -24.65
C LEU A 489 8.26 -15.60 -25.77
N ASP A 490 7.68 -16.80 -25.67
CA ASP A 490 7.79 -17.82 -26.72
C ASP A 490 7.13 -17.36 -28.01
N THR A 491 5.87 -16.92 -27.96
CA THR A 491 5.15 -16.42 -29.15
C THR A 491 5.91 -15.27 -29.82
N TYR A 492 6.45 -14.33 -29.06
CA TYR A 492 7.21 -13.22 -29.60
C TYR A 492 8.54 -13.69 -30.20
N GLY A 493 9.27 -14.56 -29.53
CA GLY A 493 10.50 -15.15 -30.05
C GLY A 493 10.27 -15.94 -31.34
N PHE A 494 9.19 -16.73 -31.40
CA PHE A 494 8.83 -17.45 -32.61
C PHE A 494 8.42 -16.53 -33.76
N ALA A 495 7.69 -15.45 -33.46
CA ALA A 495 7.35 -14.42 -34.44
C ALA A 495 8.60 -13.76 -35.04
N LEU A 496 9.59 -13.42 -34.22
CA LEU A 496 10.88 -12.88 -34.64
C LEU A 496 11.69 -13.89 -35.49
N PHE A 497 11.66 -15.17 -35.12
CA PHE A 497 12.27 -16.22 -35.91
C PHE A 497 11.69 -16.27 -37.33
N LEU A 498 10.37 -16.27 -37.46
CA LEU A 498 9.71 -16.28 -38.77
C LEU A 498 9.92 -14.97 -39.56
N GLN A 499 10.18 -13.87 -38.86
CA GLN A 499 10.59 -12.60 -39.48
C GLN A 499 12.05 -12.62 -39.98
N GLY A 500 12.88 -13.57 -39.48
CA GLY A 500 14.29 -13.68 -39.81
C GLY A 500 15.24 -12.96 -38.84
N ASP A 501 14.74 -12.39 -37.73
CA ASP A 501 15.57 -11.81 -36.69
C ASP A 501 15.96 -12.86 -35.65
N TYR A 502 16.88 -13.74 -36.06
CA TYR A 502 17.31 -14.89 -35.25
C TYR A 502 18.02 -14.50 -33.96
N LEU A 503 18.71 -13.35 -33.94
CA LEU A 503 19.42 -12.91 -32.73
C LEU A 503 18.45 -12.44 -31.63
N GLN A 504 17.41 -11.69 -31.99
CA GLN A 504 16.38 -11.30 -31.04
C GLN A 504 15.51 -12.50 -30.63
N ALA A 505 15.17 -13.37 -31.60
CA ALA A 505 14.40 -14.59 -31.33
C ALA A 505 15.10 -15.47 -30.27
N GLU A 506 16.41 -15.65 -30.37
CA GLU A 506 17.22 -16.40 -29.40
C GLU A 506 17.05 -15.89 -27.97
N ILE A 507 17.11 -14.56 -27.80
CA ILE A 507 17.03 -13.92 -26.48
C ILE A 507 15.66 -14.21 -25.83
N TYR A 508 14.57 -14.02 -26.57
CA TYR A 508 13.22 -14.18 -26.00
C TYR A 508 12.84 -15.64 -25.78
N LEU A 509 13.20 -16.55 -26.70
CA LEU A 509 12.93 -17.98 -26.55
C LEU A 509 13.74 -18.60 -25.40
N ARG A 510 14.97 -18.18 -25.20
CA ARG A 510 15.76 -18.63 -24.05
C ARG A 510 15.13 -18.18 -22.75
N GLN A 511 14.68 -16.92 -22.63
CA GLN A 511 13.99 -16.43 -21.46
C GLN A 511 12.66 -17.18 -21.23
N ALA A 512 11.91 -17.52 -22.29
CA ALA A 512 10.70 -18.31 -22.19
C ALA A 512 10.99 -19.67 -21.55
N ILE A 513 12.01 -20.37 -22.03
CA ILE A 513 12.42 -21.68 -21.50
C ILE A 513 12.86 -21.58 -20.03
N GLU A 514 13.76 -20.62 -19.71
CA GLU A 514 14.27 -20.45 -18.35
C GLU A 514 13.14 -20.21 -17.35
N ARG A 515 12.16 -19.38 -17.72
CA ARG A 515 11.00 -19.10 -16.87
C ARG A 515 10.01 -20.25 -16.79
N ALA A 516 9.76 -20.95 -17.90
CA ALA A 516 8.90 -22.11 -17.94
C ALA A 516 9.49 -23.27 -17.09
N GLU A 517 10.80 -23.54 -17.20
CA GLU A 517 11.49 -24.54 -16.38
C GLU A 517 11.50 -24.16 -14.89
N ALA A 518 11.60 -22.85 -14.56
CA ALA A 518 11.50 -22.38 -13.17
C ALA A 518 10.08 -22.56 -12.62
N ALA A 519 9.05 -22.16 -13.38
CA ALA A 519 7.66 -22.34 -13.01
C ALA A 519 7.30 -23.81 -12.79
N LEU A 520 7.78 -24.71 -13.68
CA LEU A 520 7.55 -26.15 -13.57
C LEU A 520 8.17 -26.78 -12.31
N LYS A 521 9.28 -26.22 -11.81
CA LYS A 521 9.92 -26.68 -10.56
C LYS A 521 9.11 -26.27 -9.32
N GLU A 522 8.47 -25.11 -9.38
CA GLU A 522 7.62 -24.60 -8.30
C GLU A 522 6.25 -25.29 -8.32
N ASP A 523 5.64 -25.41 -9.50
CA ASP A 523 4.36 -26.06 -9.72
C ASP A 523 4.39 -26.92 -10.99
N PRO A 524 4.35 -28.26 -10.86
CA PRO A 524 4.33 -29.20 -12.00
C PRO A 524 3.14 -29.01 -12.95
N SER A 525 2.09 -28.32 -12.55
CA SER A 525 0.91 -28.03 -13.39
C SER A 525 1.00 -26.68 -14.12
N SER A 526 2.02 -25.89 -13.87
CA SER A 526 2.17 -24.53 -14.41
C SER A 526 2.29 -24.43 -15.93
N ILE A 527 2.74 -25.51 -16.58
CA ILE A 527 2.87 -25.61 -18.04
C ILE A 527 2.59 -27.04 -18.51
N SER A 528 1.90 -27.17 -19.65
CA SER A 528 1.71 -28.49 -20.27
C SER A 528 3.03 -29.01 -20.86
N ILE A 529 3.17 -30.34 -20.84
CA ILE A 529 4.31 -31.03 -21.46
C ILE A 529 4.44 -30.68 -22.95
N THR A 530 3.32 -30.55 -23.66
CA THR A 530 3.27 -30.15 -25.06
C THR A 530 3.80 -28.76 -25.28
N SER A 531 3.34 -27.78 -24.49
CA SER A 531 3.82 -26.40 -24.60
C SER A 531 5.32 -26.27 -24.33
N LEU A 532 5.85 -26.99 -23.34
CA LEU A 532 7.29 -26.98 -23.08
C LEU A 532 8.09 -27.64 -24.24
N ALA A 533 7.55 -28.68 -24.86
CA ALA A 533 8.16 -29.30 -26.06
C ALA A 533 8.20 -28.30 -27.24
N ASP A 534 7.12 -27.51 -27.44
CA ASP A 534 7.08 -26.48 -28.47
C ASP A 534 8.14 -25.37 -28.20
N TYR A 535 8.35 -24.96 -26.96
CA TYR A 535 9.39 -23.95 -26.63
C TYR A 535 10.79 -24.45 -26.95
N TYR A 536 11.09 -25.74 -26.63
CA TYR A 536 12.36 -26.36 -27.01
C TYR A 536 12.50 -26.46 -28.53
N TYR A 537 11.42 -26.78 -29.23
CA TYR A 537 11.41 -26.87 -30.68
C TYR A 537 11.66 -25.49 -31.34
N HIS A 538 10.95 -24.45 -30.90
CA HIS A 538 11.17 -23.09 -31.41
C HIS A 538 12.61 -22.62 -31.19
N TYR A 539 13.14 -22.81 -29.99
CA TYR A 539 14.52 -22.46 -29.68
C TYR A 539 15.54 -23.24 -30.52
N ALA A 540 15.33 -24.54 -30.69
CA ALA A 540 16.18 -25.37 -31.47
C ALA A 540 16.26 -24.93 -32.95
N ASN A 541 15.13 -24.51 -33.52
CA ASN A 541 15.10 -24.00 -34.88
C ASN A 541 15.94 -22.70 -35.02
N VAL A 542 15.86 -21.79 -34.05
CA VAL A 542 16.68 -20.59 -34.02
C VAL A 542 18.15 -20.91 -33.92
N GLN A 543 18.55 -21.86 -33.04
CA GLN A 543 19.94 -22.29 -32.90
C GLN A 543 20.46 -22.92 -34.20
N GLY A 544 19.60 -23.64 -34.91
CA GLY A 544 19.91 -24.21 -36.23
C GLY A 544 20.22 -23.12 -37.28
N GLU A 545 19.44 -22.04 -37.32
CA GLU A 545 19.67 -20.93 -38.27
C GLU A 545 20.89 -20.06 -37.87
N LEU A 546 21.17 -19.93 -36.56
CA LEU A 546 22.39 -19.28 -36.06
C LEU A 546 23.69 -20.14 -36.29
N GLY A 547 23.54 -21.37 -36.73
CA GLY A 547 24.68 -22.29 -36.97
C GLY A 547 25.15 -23.04 -35.73
N ASN A 548 24.47 -22.89 -34.59
CA ASN A 548 24.76 -23.61 -33.34
C ASN A 548 24.17 -25.04 -33.37
N LEU A 549 24.62 -25.86 -34.32
CA LEU A 549 24.03 -27.18 -34.60
C LEU A 549 24.02 -28.14 -33.41
N PRO A 550 25.04 -28.16 -32.51
CA PRO A 550 25.02 -29.00 -31.32
C PRO A 550 23.87 -28.62 -30.36
N ASP A 551 23.66 -27.34 -30.11
CA ASP A 551 22.58 -26.85 -29.23
C ASP A 551 21.22 -27.09 -29.87
N SER A 552 21.09 -26.84 -31.19
CA SER A 552 19.88 -27.19 -31.93
C SER A 552 19.50 -28.65 -31.74
N LEU A 553 20.46 -29.56 -31.91
CA LEU A 553 20.22 -31.01 -31.73
C LEU A 553 19.84 -31.34 -30.29
N LEU A 554 20.49 -30.72 -29.31
CA LEU A 554 20.20 -30.96 -27.89
C LEU A 554 18.74 -30.60 -27.57
N TYR A 555 18.28 -29.42 -27.97
CA TYR A 555 16.92 -28.97 -27.67
C TYR A 555 15.84 -29.69 -28.47
N LEU A 556 16.13 -30.14 -29.70
CA LEU A 556 15.25 -31.06 -30.43
C LEU A 556 15.12 -32.42 -29.73
N GLN A 557 16.21 -32.93 -29.12
CA GLN A 557 16.14 -34.15 -28.32
C GLN A 557 15.31 -33.94 -27.06
N LYS A 558 15.47 -32.83 -26.34
CA LYS A 558 14.61 -32.46 -25.19
C LYS A 558 13.13 -32.40 -25.59
N ALA A 559 12.82 -31.76 -26.72
CA ALA A 559 11.44 -31.68 -27.22
C ALA A 559 10.90 -33.11 -27.50
N LYS A 560 11.69 -33.97 -28.16
CA LYS A 560 11.32 -35.32 -28.47
C LYS A 560 11.10 -36.22 -27.24
N GLU A 561 11.89 -36.00 -26.17
CA GLU A 561 11.72 -36.73 -24.90
C GLU A 561 10.36 -36.39 -24.24
N LEU A 562 9.84 -35.19 -24.44
CA LEU A 562 8.53 -34.76 -23.94
C LEU A 562 7.40 -35.22 -24.88
N VAL A 563 7.55 -34.93 -26.18
CA VAL A 563 6.55 -35.23 -27.21
C VAL A 563 7.25 -35.67 -28.49
N SER A 564 6.92 -36.85 -29.00
CA SER A 564 7.46 -37.35 -30.26
C SER A 564 6.50 -37.07 -31.41
N THR A 565 6.94 -36.23 -32.36
CA THR A 565 6.20 -35.90 -33.59
C THR A 565 7.11 -36.15 -34.81
N ASP A 566 6.47 -36.39 -35.97
CA ASP A 566 7.20 -36.53 -37.25
C ASP A 566 7.99 -35.27 -37.58
N GLU A 567 7.48 -34.10 -37.20
CA GLU A 567 8.10 -32.79 -37.41
C GLU A 567 9.41 -32.63 -36.63
N ILE A 568 9.41 -33.03 -35.35
CA ILE A 568 10.62 -33.01 -34.52
C ILE A 568 11.64 -34.03 -35.08
N ASP A 569 11.20 -35.18 -35.53
CA ASP A 569 12.10 -36.21 -36.09
C ASP A 569 12.74 -35.75 -37.40
N LEU A 570 11.98 -35.11 -38.28
CA LEU A 570 12.51 -34.48 -39.50
C LEU A 570 13.51 -33.38 -39.19
N ALA A 571 13.22 -32.55 -38.20
CA ALA A 571 14.14 -31.49 -37.77
C ALA A 571 15.46 -32.07 -37.23
N ILE A 572 15.42 -33.12 -36.42
CA ILE A 572 16.60 -33.84 -35.93
C ILE A 572 17.45 -34.39 -37.09
N GLU A 573 16.81 -35.04 -38.06
CA GLU A 573 17.54 -35.54 -39.23
C GLU A 573 18.17 -34.42 -40.06
N LYS A 574 17.46 -33.30 -40.26
CA LYS A 574 17.98 -32.15 -40.96
C LYS A 574 19.24 -31.57 -40.27
N ILE A 575 19.22 -31.41 -38.95
CA ILE A 575 20.37 -30.92 -38.19
C ILE A 575 21.54 -31.89 -38.24
N LYS A 576 21.32 -33.20 -38.09
CA LYS A 576 22.38 -34.21 -38.20
C LYS A 576 23.07 -34.19 -39.57
N ARG A 577 22.32 -34.11 -40.68
CA ARG A 577 22.88 -33.96 -42.02
C ARG A 577 23.72 -32.69 -42.17
N ARG A 578 23.26 -31.56 -41.63
CA ARG A 578 24.05 -30.32 -41.62
C ARG A 578 25.36 -30.44 -40.82
N MET A 579 25.35 -31.15 -39.68
CA MET A 579 26.56 -31.40 -38.88
C MET A 579 27.57 -32.31 -39.64
N GLU A 580 27.06 -33.28 -40.38
CA GLU A 580 27.93 -34.16 -41.21
C GLU A 580 28.56 -33.41 -42.39
N SER A 581 27.81 -32.51 -43.03
CA SER A 581 28.29 -31.70 -44.15
C SER A 581 29.26 -30.58 -43.75
N SER A 582 29.29 -30.23 -42.47
CA SER A 582 30.19 -29.19 -41.90
C SER A 582 31.52 -29.76 -41.36
N LYS A 583 31.67 -31.10 -41.39
CA LYS A 583 32.91 -31.81 -41.08
C LYS A 583 33.71 -32.02 -42.37
#